data_56c7f5f7ac82b9d58bde384b3fd70a24
#
_entry.id   56c7f5f7ac82b9d58bde384b3fd70a24
#
_cell.length_a   1.000
_cell.length_b   1.000
_cell.length_c   1.000
_cell.angle_alpha   90.00
_cell.angle_beta   90.00
_cell.angle_gamma   90.00
#
_symmetry.space_group_name_H-M   'P 1'
#
loop_
_entity.id
_entity.type
_entity.pdbx_description
1 polymer ?
#
loop_
_entity_poly.entity_id
_entity_poly.type
_entity_poly.pdbx_seq_one_letter_code
_entity_poly.pdbx_strand_id
1 'polypeptide(L)'
;MNQELMTLDFWQDTVIYEGKTFPVGMLACDALNVPADTISRMNEQCEKINLLLGILNAGQDASALFPMAKEAALTMLEILSKTPPFSYMDIPKHRERIERVFTADNALKYVEFAIKAATNSLPFEEVPNYADAIILQRYTAVFGHLAYSLGEYQTAMLDFAEQSDRNEADRTAEGFARMFGNYFPPEFSITEGNAWMSILNNSVQYVSAIRPSEDVAKLVKRMHYVSFVGMFRSDLFEGLCVGHAPKKCKICGKWFLTTNARHTKYCGGYAPGDKLHRTCRQIGNLKGREQRELADDHPVK
;
A
#
# COMPACT_ATOMS: atom_id res chain seq x y z
N MET A 1 1.03 -19.17 -13.68
CA MET A 1 1.66 -17.98 -14.28
C MET A 1 1.46 -16.83 -13.28
N ASN A 2 2.47 -16.53 -12.42
CA ASN A 2 2.36 -15.47 -11.40
C ASN A 2 2.53 -14.09 -12.06
N GLN A 3 1.42 -13.50 -12.48
CA GLN A 3 1.37 -12.20 -13.17
C GLN A 3 0.99 -11.06 -12.23
N GLU A 4 1.14 -11.24 -10.92
CA GLU A 4 0.57 -10.37 -9.92
C GLU A 4 1.52 -9.24 -9.56
N LEU A 5 1.04 -8.00 -9.77
CA LEU A 5 1.76 -6.79 -9.36
C LEU A 5 1.74 -6.61 -7.86
N MET A 6 0.70 -7.09 -7.20
CA MET A 6 0.47 -6.86 -5.78
C MET A 6 -0.08 -8.12 -5.13
N THR A 7 0.75 -8.75 -4.33
CA THR A 7 0.40 -9.96 -3.57
C THR A 7 0.90 -9.80 -2.14
N LEU A 8 0.04 -10.09 -1.17
CA LEU A 8 0.40 -10.19 0.24
C LEU A 8 0.15 -11.60 0.75
N ASP A 9 1.12 -12.13 1.47
CA ASP A 9 0.98 -13.38 2.22
C ASP A 9 0.86 -13.06 3.71
N PHE A 10 -0.33 -13.30 4.29
CA PHE A 10 -0.60 -13.05 5.70
C PHE A 10 -0.37 -14.32 6.53
N TRP A 11 0.36 -14.14 7.63
CA TRP A 11 0.60 -15.16 8.62
C TRP A 11 0.56 -14.56 10.02
N GLN A 12 -0.48 -14.85 10.78
CA GLN A 12 -0.67 -14.31 12.14
C GLN A 12 -0.54 -12.77 12.15
N ASP A 13 0.46 -12.25 12.85
CA ASP A 13 0.74 -10.83 13.02
C ASP A 13 1.75 -10.26 12.01
N THR A 14 2.10 -11.04 10.98
CA THR A 14 3.07 -10.66 9.95
C THR A 14 2.52 -10.76 8.54
N VAL A 15 3.05 -9.94 7.65
CA VAL A 15 2.76 -9.94 6.22
C VAL A 15 4.05 -10.03 5.42
N ILE A 16 4.03 -10.81 4.34
CA ILE A 16 5.13 -10.89 3.38
C ILE A 16 4.74 -10.10 2.14
N TYR A 17 5.57 -9.15 1.76
CA TYR A 17 5.44 -8.35 0.54
C TYR A 17 6.76 -8.33 -0.21
N GLU A 18 6.76 -8.72 -1.48
CA GLU A 18 7.95 -8.78 -2.35
C GLU A 18 9.15 -9.48 -1.67
N GLY A 19 8.89 -10.60 -1.01
CA GLY A 19 9.91 -11.41 -0.33
C GLY A 19 10.46 -10.84 0.99
N LYS A 20 9.89 -9.75 1.50
CA LYS A 20 10.24 -9.14 2.78
C LYS A 20 9.12 -9.33 3.79
N THR A 21 9.46 -9.56 5.05
CA THR A 21 8.48 -9.75 6.14
C THR A 21 8.32 -8.47 6.94
N PHE A 22 7.06 -8.07 7.19
CA PHE A 22 6.69 -6.89 7.97
C PHE A 22 5.65 -7.26 9.01
N PRO A 23 5.51 -6.50 10.11
CA PRO A 23 4.30 -6.55 10.94
C PRO A 23 3.08 -6.16 10.11
N VAL A 24 1.98 -6.87 10.28
CA VAL A 24 0.69 -6.55 9.61
C VAL A 24 0.26 -5.13 10.00
N GLY A 25 -0.18 -4.34 9.02
CA GLY A 25 -0.52 -2.92 9.19
C GLY A 25 0.63 -1.95 8.88
N MET A 26 1.84 -2.45 8.61
CA MET A 26 3.02 -1.60 8.35
C MET A 26 2.91 -0.87 7.01
N LEU A 27 2.51 -1.59 5.96
CA LEU A 27 2.38 -1.00 4.61
C LEU A 27 1.30 0.08 4.61
N ALA A 28 0.18 -0.20 5.25
CA ALA A 28 -0.92 0.74 5.43
C ALA A 28 -0.50 2.00 6.20
N CYS A 29 0.27 1.81 7.27
CA CYS A 29 0.78 2.90 8.10
C CYS A 29 1.76 3.79 7.32
N ASP A 30 2.67 3.20 6.54
CA ASP A 30 3.62 3.94 5.72
C ASP A 30 2.93 4.72 4.60
N ALA A 31 1.87 4.16 4.02
CA ALA A 31 1.06 4.86 3.01
C ALA A 31 0.41 6.15 3.54
N LEU A 32 0.10 6.24 4.84
CA LEU A 32 -0.37 7.48 5.48
C LEU A 32 0.70 8.58 5.54
N ASN A 33 1.97 8.23 5.42
CA ASN A 33 3.09 9.16 5.51
C ASN A 33 3.56 9.69 4.14
N VAL A 34 2.98 9.24 3.03
CA VAL A 34 3.39 9.72 1.71
C VAL A 34 3.06 11.21 1.59
N PRO A 35 4.07 12.07 1.34
CA PRO A 35 3.85 13.51 1.29
C PRO A 35 3.00 13.95 0.09
N ALA A 36 2.25 15.03 0.24
CA ALA A 36 1.38 15.57 -0.82
C ALA A 36 2.15 15.99 -2.08
N ASP A 37 3.36 16.53 -1.93
CA ASP A 37 4.24 16.86 -3.06
C ASP A 37 4.68 15.61 -3.84
N THR A 38 4.90 14.51 -3.15
CA THR A 38 5.19 13.22 -3.78
C THR A 38 3.98 12.70 -4.55
N ILE A 39 2.78 12.80 -3.98
CA ILE A 39 1.52 12.44 -4.67
C ILE A 39 1.32 13.31 -5.91
N SER A 40 1.58 14.62 -5.81
CA SER A 40 1.51 15.52 -6.96
C SER A 40 2.45 15.12 -8.09
N ARG A 41 3.69 14.75 -7.77
CA ARG A 41 4.65 14.24 -8.76
C ARG A 41 4.24 12.91 -9.38
N MET A 42 3.61 12.03 -8.59
CA MET A 42 3.01 10.80 -9.11
C MET A 42 1.87 11.14 -10.08
N ASN A 43 1.02 12.11 -9.75
CA ASN A 43 -0.12 12.50 -10.59
C ASN A 43 0.30 12.96 -11.98
N GLU A 44 1.39 13.71 -12.09
CA GLU A 44 1.95 14.12 -13.40
C GLU A 44 2.30 12.91 -14.29
N GLN A 45 2.77 11.81 -13.69
CA GLN A 45 3.06 10.59 -14.44
C GLN A 45 1.78 9.79 -14.71
N CYS A 46 0.83 9.77 -13.77
CA CYS A 46 -0.47 9.13 -13.95
C CYS A 46 -1.20 9.67 -15.19
N GLU A 47 -1.21 10.98 -15.38
CA GLU A 47 -1.88 11.63 -16.53
C GLU A 47 -1.31 11.12 -17.86
N LYS A 48 0.02 11.02 -17.99
CA LYS A 48 0.68 10.51 -19.20
C LYS A 48 0.37 9.03 -19.46
N ILE A 49 0.32 8.23 -18.40
CA ILE A 49 0.00 6.80 -18.49
C ILE A 49 -1.48 6.59 -18.82
N ASN A 50 -2.37 7.42 -18.29
CA ASN A 50 -3.81 7.34 -18.55
C ASN A 50 -4.16 7.66 -20.00
N LEU A 51 -3.40 8.52 -20.68
CA LEU A 51 -3.58 8.71 -22.12
C LEU A 51 -3.39 7.40 -22.90
N LEU A 52 -2.36 6.65 -22.59
CA LEU A 52 -2.15 5.33 -23.20
C LEU A 52 -3.28 4.36 -22.83
N LEU A 53 -3.66 4.28 -21.56
CA LEU A 53 -4.74 3.40 -21.10
C LEU A 53 -6.07 3.71 -21.80
N GLY A 54 -6.41 4.98 -21.97
CA GLY A 54 -7.63 5.40 -22.66
C GLY A 54 -7.68 4.94 -24.10
N ILE A 55 -6.58 5.05 -24.84
CA ILE A 55 -6.47 4.61 -26.24
C ILE A 55 -6.49 3.09 -26.36
N LEU A 56 -5.79 2.37 -25.47
CA LEU A 56 -5.83 0.91 -25.40
C LEU A 56 -7.24 0.39 -25.19
N ASN A 57 -7.98 1.00 -24.23
CA ASN A 57 -9.36 0.60 -23.94
C ASN A 57 -10.35 0.95 -25.07
N ALA A 58 -10.03 1.99 -25.86
CA ALA A 58 -10.80 2.33 -27.07
C ALA A 58 -10.48 1.44 -28.28
N GLY A 59 -9.52 0.53 -28.16
CA GLY A 59 -9.08 -0.35 -29.26
C GLY A 59 -8.40 0.41 -30.40
N GLN A 60 -7.78 1.55 -30.13
CA GLN A 60 -7.12 2.41 -31.12
C GLN A 60 -5.62 2.22 -31.13
N ASP A 61 -4.96 2.67 -32.21
CA ASP A 61 -3.51 2.64 -32.30
C ASP A 61 -2.86 3.61 -31.31
N ALA A 62 -2.10 3.07 -30.39
CA ALA A 62 -1.42 3.78 -29.33
C ALA A 62 0.08 4.00 -29.61
N SER A 63 0.58 3.62 -30.79
CA SER A 63 2.02 3.55 -31.10
C SER A 63 2.77 4.86 -30.81
N ALA A 64 2.15 6.01 -31.09
CA ALA A 64 2.76 7.32 -30.87
C ALA A 64 2.94 7.68 -29.37
N LEU A 65 2.16 7.07 -28.47
CA LEU A 65 2.19 7.40 -27.03
C LEU A 65 3.16 6.52 -26.24
N PHE A 66 3.65 5.42 -26.81
CA PHE A 66 4.49 4.46 -26.10
C PHE A 66 5.76 5.05 -25.50
N PRO A 67 6.56 5.85 -26.22
CA PRO A 67 7.78 6.42 -25.64
C PRO A 67 7.48 7.26 -24.39
N MET A 68 6.46 8.11 -24.46
CA MET A 68 6.04 8.97 -23.35
C MET A 68 5.51 8.17 -22.17
N ALA A 69 4.65 7.19 -22.42
CA ALA A 69 4.06 6.36 -21.34
C ALA A 69 5.10 5.45 -20.68
N LYS A 70 6.05 4.91 -21.45
CA LYS A 70 7.18 4.13 -20.92
C LYS A 70 8.06 4.99 -20.02
N GLU A 71 8.43 6.18 -20.46
CA GLU A 71 9.21 7.13 -19.67
C GLU A 71 8.48 7.51 -18.38
N ALA A 72 7.18 7.80 -18.48
CA ALA A 72 6.34 8.09 -17.31
C ALA A 72 6.28 6.92 -16.33
N ALA A 73 6.16 5.68 -16.81
CA ALA A 73 6.15 4.49 -15.96
C ALA A 73 7.50 4.26 -15.26
N LEU A 74 8.61 4.49 -15.94
CA LEU A 74 9.95 4.41 -15.35
C LEU A 74 10.20 5.54 -14.33
N THR A 75 9.75 6.76 -14.62
CA THR A 75 9.81 7.89 -13.69
C THR A 75 8.95 7.63 -12.45
N MET A 76 7.73 7.09 -12.65
CA MET A 76 6.89 6.63 -11.55
C MET A 76 7.65 5.64 -10.66
N LEU A 77 8.27 4.62 -11.25
CA LEU A 77 9.04 3.62 -10.51
C LEU A 77 10.20 4.24 -9.71
N GLU A 78 10.85 5.29 -10.22
CA GLU A 78 11.88 6.04 -9.47
C GLU A 78 11.30 6.79 -8.26
N ILE A 79 10.12 7.40 -8.40
CA ILE A 79 9.43 8.02 -7.27
C ILE A 79 9.10 6.96 -6.22
N LEU A 80 8.53 5.83 -6.65
CA LEU A 80 8.15 4.73 -5.78
C LEU A 80 9.35 4.12 -5.04
N SER A 81 10.50 4.01 -5.69
CA SER A 81 11.72 3.45 -5.09
C SER A 81 12.20 4.20 -3.84
N LYS A 82 11.81 5.46 -3.69
CA LYS A 82 12.21 6.36 -2.59
C LYS A 82 11.08 6.58 -1.58
N THR A 83 9.92 5.99 -1.82
CA THR A 83 8.69 6.29 -1.09
C THR A 83 8.13 5.03 -0.42
N PRO A 84 8.29 4.82 0.91
CA PRO A 84 7.57 3.75 1.60
C PRO A 84 6.05 3.94 1.48
N PRO A 85 5.26 2.86 1.36
CA PRO A 85 5.68 1.45 1.37
C PRO A 85 6.17 0.91 0.02
N PHE A 86 6.12 1.69 -1.05
CA PHE A 86 6.46 1.25 -2.40
C PHE A 86 7.96 0.92 -2.56
N SER A 87 8.84 1.54 -1.77
CA SER A 87 10.28 1.24 -1.76
C SER A 87 10.60 -0.19 -1.27
N TYR A 88 9.60 -0.91 -0.77
CA TYR A 88 9.73 -2.33 -0.43
C TYR A 88 9.60 -3.25 -1.63
N MET A 89 9.08 -2.76 -2.76
CA MET A 89 8.98 -3.50 -4.02
C MET A 89 10.37 -3.94 -4.53
N ASP A 90 10.39 -4.96 -5.35
CA ASP A 90 11.57 -5.36 -6.13
C ASP A 90 11.69 -4.44 -7.35
N ILE A 91 12.26 -3.25 -7.13
CA ILE A 91 12.39 -2.20 -8.15
C ILE A 91 13.12 -2.67 -9.42
N PRO A 92 14.26 -3.40 -9.33
CA PRO A 92 14.93 -3.96 -10.50
C PRO A 92 14.01 -4.85 -11.36
N LYS A 93 13.29 -5.76 -10.73
CA LYS A 93 12.34 -6.67 -11.39
C LYS A 93 11.19 -5.91 -12.08
N HIS A 94 10.65 -4.88 -11.42
CA HIS A 94 9.60 -4.05 -12.01
C HIS A 94 10.13 -3.20 -13.17
N ARG A 95 11.35 -2.69 -13.10
CA ARG A 95 12.02 -1.97 -14.19
C ARG A 95 12.17 -2.86 -15.41
N GLU A 96 12.75 -4.05 -15.25
CA GLU A 96 12.92 -5.02 -16.32
C GLU A 96 11.59 -5.35 -17.00
N ARG A 97 10.53 -5.56 -16.21
CA ARG A 97 9.19 -5.83 -16.74
C ARG A 97 8.65 -4.65 -17.54
N ILE A 98 8.74 -3.43 -17.03
CA ILE A 98 8.27 -2.23 -17.74
C ILE A 98 9.03 -2.07 -19.06
N GLU A 99 10.35 -2.23 -19.05
CA GLU A 99 11.16 -2.15 -20.25
C GLU A 99 10.77 -3.18 -21.30
N ARG A 100 10.42 -4.40 -20.89
CA ARG A 100 9.98 -5.49 -21.76
C ARG A 100 8.57 -5.29 -22.30
N VAL A 101 7.61 -4.87 -21.46
CA VAL A 101 6.20 -4.89 -21.85
C VAL A 101 5.72 -3.60 -22.50
N PHE A 102 6.32 -2.44 -22.23
CA PHE A 102 5.92 -1.17 -22.84
C PHE A 102 6.44 -1.07 -24.29
N THR A 103 5.79 -1.80 -25.18
CA THR A 103 6.09 -1.85 -26.63
C THR A 103 4.80 -1.73 -27.44
N ALA A 104 4.91 -1.21 -28.66
CA ALA A 104 3.77 -1.08 -29.58
C ALA A 104 3.17 -2.45 -29.94
N ASP A 105 4.01 -3.49 -30.07
CA ASP A 105 3.57 -4.86 -30.35
C ASP A 105 2.68 -5.40 -29.25
N ASN A 106 3.04 -5.20 -27.98
CA ASN A 106 2.20 -5.62 -26.84
C ASN A 106 0.90 -4.83 -26.76
N ALA A 107 0.86 -3.58 -27.22
CA ALA A 107 -0.39 -2.83 -27.31
C ALA A 107 -1.35 -3.43 -28.34
N LEU A 108 -0.85 -3.70 -29.52
CA LEU A 108 -1.65 -4.34 -30.57
C LEU A 108 -2.16 -5.70 -30.11
N LYS A 109 -1.31 -6.50 -29.48
CA LYS A 109 -1.70 -7.78 -28.88
C LYS A 109 -2.75 -7.62 -27.77
N TYR A 110 -2.70 -6.54 -26.97
CA TYR A 110 -3.74 -6.29 -25.96
C TYR A 110 -5.08 -5.98 -26.60
N VAL A 111 -5.11 -5.13 -27.64
CA VAL A 111 -6.35 -4.83 -28.38
C VAL A 111 -6.92 -6.11 -29.00
N GLU A 112 -6.10 -6.93 -29.64
CA GLU A 112 -6.51 -8.23 -30.19
C GLU A 112 -7.08 -9.14 -29.09
N PHE A 113 -6.38 -9.26 -27.95
CA PHE A 113 -6.84 -10.02 -26.79
C PHE A 113 -8.21 -9.53 -26.30
N ALA A 114 -8.37 -8.22 -26.12
CA ALA A 114 -9.61 -7.63 -25.65
C ALA A 114 -10.79 -7.91 -26.59
N ILE A 115 -10.59 -7.80 -27.89
CA ILE A 115 -11.61 -8.12 -28.91
C ILE A 115 -11.97 -9.60 -28.85
N LYS A 116 -10.99 -10.49 -28.87
CA LYS A 116 -11.23 -11.94 -28.81
C LYS A 116 -11.94 -12.35 -27.51
N ALA A 117 -11.55 -11.77 -26.38
CA ALA A 117 -12.18 -12.04 -25.10
C ALA A 117 -13.65 -11.55 -25.06
N ALA A 118 -13.92 -10.35 -25.59
CA ALA A 118 -15.26 -9.78 -25.66
C ALA A 118 -16.20 -10.59 -26.56
N THR A 119 -15.67 -11.22 -27.60
CA THR A 119 -16.43 -12.04 -28.56
C THR A 119 -16.46 -13.53 -28.18
N ASN A 120 -15.93 -13.93 -27.02
CA ASN A 120 -15.77 -15.32 -26.61
C ASN A 120 -15.07 -16.20 -27.67
N SER A 121 -14.19 -15.60 -28.47
CA SER A 121 -13.47 -16.28 -29.56
C SER A 121 -12.00 -16.62 -29.19
N LEU A 122 -11.61 -16.44 -27.92
CA LEU A 122 -10.26 -16.73 -27.43
C LEU A 122 -10.18 -18.14 -26.83
N PRO A 123 -9.53 -19.08 -27.48
CA PRO A 123 -9.22 -20.39 -26.89
C PRO A 123 -8.32 -20.23 -25.65
N PHE A 124 -8.56 -21.04 -24.62
CA PHE A 124 -7.79 -20.99 -23.38
C PHE A 124 -6.29 -21.20 -23.61
N GLU A 125 -5.93 -22.04 -24.59
CA GLU A 125 -4.55 -22.36 -24.96
C GLU A 125 -3.80 -21.15 -25.56
N GLU A 126 -4.51 -20.17 -26.11
CA GLU A 126 -3.92 -18.96 -26.70
C GLU A 126 -3.63 -17.87 -25.68
N VAL A 127 -4.28 -17.89 -24.50
CA VAL A 127 -4.12 -16.85 -23.47
C VAL A 127 -2.65 -16.58 -23.09
N PRO A 128 -1.75 -17.59 -23.00
CA PRO A 128 -0.34 -17.34 -22.71
C PRO A 128 0.37 -16.46 -23.75
N ASN A 129 -0.08 -16.44 -25.01
CA ASN A 129 0.53 -15.62 -26.06
C ASN A 129 0.33 -14.10 -25.82
N TYR A 130 -0.64 -13.73 -25.00
CA TYR A 130 -0.97 -12.35 -24.64
C TYR A 130 -0.43 -11.94 -23.25
N ALA A 131 0.40 -12.78 -22.63
CA ALA A 131 0.85 -12.57 -21.24
C ALA A 131 1.49 -11.19 -21.03
N ASP A 132 2.42 -10.77 -21.88
CA ASP A 132 3.10 -9.49 -21.79
C ASP A 132 2.16 -8.31 -22.09
N ALA A 133 1.21 -8.48 -22.99
CA ALA A 133 0.18 -7.50 -23.29
C ALA A 133 -0.78 -7.29 -22.08
N ILE A 134 -1.16 -8.35 -21.40
CA ILE A 134 -1.96 -8.29 -20.17
C ILE A 134 -1.16 -7.61 -19.04
N ILE A 135 0.15 -7.89 -18.94
CA ILE A 135 1.02 -7.22 -17.95
C ILE A 135 1.14 -5.73 -18.28
N LEU A 136 1.29 -5.34 -19.54
CA LEU A 136 1.28 -3.93 -19.96
C LEU A 136 0.01 -3.21 -19.47
N GLN A 137 -1.16 -3.76 -19.77
CA GLN A 137 -2.43 -3.16 -19.37
C GLN A 137 -2.54 -3.04 -17.84
N ARG A 138 -2.06 -4.03 -17.08
CA ARG A 138 -2.07 -3.96 -15.61
C ARG A 138 -1.17 -2.85 -15.07
N TYR A 139 0.05 -2.69 -15.62
CA TYR A 139 0.92 -1.57 -15.22
C TYR A 139 0.28 -0.22 -15.55
N THR A 140 -0.32 -0.08 -16.73
CA THR A 140 -1.00 1.17 -17.11
C THR A 140 -2.19 1.45 -16.20
N ALA A 141 -3.01 0.47 -15.87
CA ALA A 141 -4.14 0.63 -14.97
C ALA A 141 -3.70 0.98 -13.55
N VAL A 142 -2.74 0.24 -12.99
CA VAL A 142 -2.28 0.45 -11.60
C VAL A 142 -1.56 1.78 -11.45
N PHE A 143 -0.60 2.09 -12.34
CA PHE A 143 0.17 3.33 -12.26
C PHE A 143 -0.66 4.55 -12.68
N GLY A 144 -1.55 4.41 -13.66
CA GLY A 144 -2.43 5.49 -14.10
C GLY A 144 -3.37 6.01 -13.01
N HIS A 145 -3.77 5.15 -12.08
CA HIS A 145 -4.67 5.52 -10.99
C HIS A 145 -3.99 5.64 -9.62
N LEU A 146 -2.67 5.49 -9.53
CA LEU A 146 -1.97 5.37 -8.25
C LEU A 146 -2.11 6.61 -7.38
N ALA A 147 -1.87 7.81 -7.92
CA ALA A 147 -1.91 9.06 -7.16
C ALA A 147 -3.32 9.32 -6.61
N TYR A 148 -4.35 9.15 -7.46
CA TYR A 148 -5.75 9.28 -7.06
C TYR A 148 -6.10 8.28 -5.95
N SER A 149 -5.80 7.02 -6.17
CA SER A 149 -6.07 5.94 -5.21
C SER A 149 -5.39 6.18 -3.86
N LEU A 150 -4.13 6.66 -3.87
CA LEU A 150 -3.41 6.96 -2.63
C LEU A 150 -4.01 8.16 -1.89
N GLY A 151 -4.43 9.20 -2.62
CA GLY A 151 -5.14 10.35 -2.05
C GLY A 151 -6.47 9.95 -1.41
N GLU A 152 -7.26 9.10 -2.07
CA GLU A 152 -8.49 8.55 -1.49
C GLU A 152 -8.22 7.70 -0.24
N TYR A 153 -7.19 6.84 -0.29
CA TYR A 153 -6.79 6.07 0.88
C TYR A 153 -6.45 6.97 2.05
N GLN A 154 -5.60 7.98 1.85
CA GLN A 154 -5.22 8.92 2.90
C GLN A 154 -6.43 9.66 3.45
N THR A 155 -7.29 10.21 2.58
CA THR A 155 -8.48 10.96 3.00
C THR A 155 -9.41 10.10 3.85
N ALA A 156 -9.68 8.86 3.45
CA ALA A 156 -10.56 7.97 4.18
C ALA A 156 -9.94 7.45 5.49
N MET A 157 -8.63 7.18 5.50
CA MET A 157 -7.99 6.51 6.63
C MET A 157 -7.37 7.46 7.66
N LEU A 158 -7.06 8.71 7.30
CA LEU A 158 -6.46 9.67 8.24
C LEU A 158 -7.39 9.96 9.41
N ASP A 159 -8.67 10.21 9.16
CA ASP A 159 -9.64 10.51 10.22
C ASP A 159 -9.83 9.29 11.14
N PHE A 160 -9.95 8.09 10.57
CA PHE A 160 -10.00 6.86 11.35
C PHE A 160 -8.73 6.65 12.20
N ALA A 161 -7.55 6.87 11.62
CA ALA A 161 -6.27 6.75 12.32
C ALA A 161 -6.13 7.79 13.46
N GLU A 162 -6.59 9.03 13.24
CA GLU A 162 -6.60 10.08 14.27
C GLU A 162 -7.54 9.75 15.41
N GLN A 163 -8.73 9.22 15.14
CA GLN A 163 -9.65 8.78 16.18
C GLN A 163 -9.09 7.60 16.97
N SER A 164 -8.45 6.64 16.28
CA SER A 164 -7.72 5.54 16.90
C SER A 164 -6.58 6.03 17.81
N ASP A 165 -5.86 7.09 17.40
CA ASP A 165 -4.77 7.65 18.20
C ASP A 165 -5.28 8.41 19.43
N ARG A 166 -6.43 9.07 19.35
CA ARG A 166 -7.06 9.79 20.49
C ARG A 166 -7.59 8.83 21.55
N ASN A 167 -8.05 7.65 21.14
CA ASN A 167 -8.63 6.64 22.03
C ASN A 167 -7.53 5.78 22.68
N GLU A 168 -6.72 6.39 23.56
CA GLU A 168 -5.56 5.71 24.16
C GLU A 168 -5.94 4.53 25.09
N ALA A 169 -7.16 4.51 25.62
CA ALA A 169 -7.53 3.58 26.68
C ALA A 169 -7.77 2.14 26.21
N ASP A 170 -8.02 1.92 24.93
CA ASP A 170 -8.48 0.61 24.44
C ASP A 170 -7.83 0.24 23.08
N ARG A 171 -6.51 0.11 23.09
CA ARG A 171 -5.72 -0.28 21.91
C ARG A 171 -5.51 -1.80 21.86
N THR A 172 -6.60 -2.54 22.00
CA THR A 172 -6.67 -3.98 21.81
C THR A 172 -7.43 -4.32 20.52
N ALA A 173 -7.35 -5.56 20.04
CA ALA A 173 -8.14 -6.02 18.91
C ALA A 173 -9.65 -5.80 19.12
N GLU A 174 -10.15 -6.08 20.34
CA GLU A 174 -11.54 -5.87 20.73
C GLU A 174 -11.91 -4.37 20.77
N GLY A 175 -10.99 -3.51 21.24
CA GLY A 175 -11.18 -2.06 21.26
C GLY A 175 -11.25 -1.48 19.85
N PHE A 176 -10.38 -1.93 18.95
CA PHE A 176 -10.44 -1.56 17.54
C PHE A 176 -11.70 -2.07 16.85
N ALA A 177 -12.15 -3.29 17.16
CA ALA A 177 -13.41 -3.83 16.64
C ALA A 177 -14.61 -2.98 17.06
N ARG A 178 -14.71 -2.58 18.35
CA ARG A 178 -15.76 -1.67 18.82
C ARG A 178 -15.71 -0.30 18.15
N MET A 179 -14.52 0.29 18.06
CA MET A 179 -14.33 1.57 17.40
C MET A 179 -14.70 1.48 15.91
N PHE A 180 -14.29 0.43 15.22
CA PHE A 180 -14.62 0.19 13.83
C PHE A 180 -16.14 0.07 13.62
N GLY A 181 -16.83 -0.69 14.46
CA GLY A 181 -18.29 -0.84 14.40
C GLY A 181 -19.05 0.47 14.67
N ASN A 182 -18.51 1.35 15.53
CA ASN A 182 -19.09 2.68 15.76
C ASN A 182 -18.83 3.66 14.61
N TYR A 183 -17.66 3.55 13.97
CA TYR A 183 -17.28 4.42 12.86
C TYR A 183 -17.93 3.96 11.54
N PHE A 184 -18.09 2.67 11.36
CA PHE A 184 -18.63 2.00 10.19
C PHE A 184 -19.78 1.08 10.61
N PRO A 185 -21.01 1.63 10.81
CA PRO A 185 -22.15 0.82 11.19
C PRO A 185 -22.42 -0.29 10.16
N PRO A 186 -22.92 -1.47 10.58
CA PRO A 186 -23.20 -2.60 9.70
C PRO A 186 -24.21 -2.31 8.58
N GLU A 187 -25.02 -1.25 8.73
CA GLU A 187 -25.99 -0.78 7.74
C GLU A 187 -25.32 -0.20 6.48
N PHE A 188 -24.05 0.16 6.56
CA PHE A 188 -23.30 0.55 5.37
C PHE A 188 -23.06 -0.65 4.47
N SER A 189 -23.98 -0.89 3.55
CA SER A 189 -23.84 -1.96 2.58
C SER A 189 -22.85 -1.59 1.46
N ILE A 190 -22.27 -2.62 0.82
CA ILE A 190 -21.41 -2.47 -0.35
C ILE A 190 -22.12 -1.73 -1.50
N THR A 191 -23.46 -1.80 -1.56
CA THR A 191 -24.30 -1.22 -2.62
C THR A 191 -24.51 0.29 -2.50
N GLU A 192 -24.21 0.90 -1.35
CA GLU A 192 -24.50 2.32 -1.07
C GLU A 192 -23.29 3.25 -1.20
N GLY A 193 -22.33 2.92 -2.05
CA GLY A 193 -21.20 3.81 -2.37
C GLY A 193 -20.04 3.78 -1.39
N ASN A 194 -20.08 2.93 -0.37
CA ASN A 194 -18.96 2.75 0.56
C ASN A 194 -17.91 1.76 0.03
N ALA A 195 -17.56 1.91 -1.24
CA ALA A 195 -16.57 1.09 -1.93
C ALA A 195 -15.21 1.03 -1.20
N TRP A 196 -14.91 2.00 -0.35
CA TRP A 196 -13.69 2.01 0.42
C TRP A 196 -13.66 0.99 1.57
N MET A 197 -14.81 0.52 2.07
CA MET A 197 -14.89 -0.58 3.04
C MET A 197 -14.81 -1.95 2.37
N SER A 198 -15.18 -2.04 1.10
CA SER A 198 -15.11 -3.29 0.37
C SER A 198 -13.78 -3.39 -0.37
N ILE A 199 -13.12 -4.54 -0.21
CA ILE A 199 -11.93 -4.88 -0.97
C ILE A 199 -12.40 -5.59 -2.23
N LEU A 200 -12.87 -4.80 -3.20
CA LEU A 200 -13.39 -5.33 -4.46
C LEU A 200 -12.25 -5.89 -5.32
N ASN A 201 -12.59 -6.91 -6.11
CA ASN A 201 -11.68 -7.52 -7.09
C ASN A 201 -10.41 -8.15 -6.50
N ASN A 202 -10.49 -8.71 -5.29
CA ASN A 202 -9.41 -9.50 -4.73
C ASN A 202 -9.70 -11.00 -4.89
N SER A 203 -8.63 -11.77 -5.05
CA SER A 203 -8.69 -13.21 -4.85
C SER A 203 -7.94 -13.61 -3.58
N VAL A 204 -8.49 -14.58 -2.88
CA VAL A 204 -7.89 -15.16 -1.67
C VAL A 204 -7.56 -16.61 -1.94
N GLN A 205 -6.33 -17.00 -1.63
CA GLN A 205 -5.86 -18.38 -1.72
C GLN A 205 -5.19 -18.78 -0.40
N TYR A 206 -5.24 -20.05 -0.07
CA TYR A 206 -4.39 -20.63 0.96
C TYR A 206 -3.29 -21.44 0.29
N VAL A 207 -2.05 -21.08 0.54
CA VAL A 207 -0.87 -21.69 -0.09
C VAL A 207 0.15 -22.12 0.95
N SER A 208 0.91 -23.15 0.63
CA SER A 208 2.09 -23.50 1.38
C SER A 208 3.24 -22.57 0.96
N ALA A 209 3.80 -21.82 1.89
CA ALA A 209 4.92 -20.92 1.62
C ALA A 209 5.99 -21.03 2.71
N ILE A 210 7.24 -20.84 2.30
CA ILE A 210 8.39 -20.73 3.20
C ILE A 210 8.70 -19.24 3.35
N ARG A 211 8.74 -18.76 4.59
CA ARG A 211 9.09 -17.37 4.87
C ARG A 211 10.57 -17.10 4.58
N PRO A 212 10.93 -15.86 4.22
CA PRO A 212 12.31 -15.45 4.23
C PRO A 212 12.96 -15.79 5.59
N SER A 213 14.14 -16.41 5.57
CA SER A 213 14.88 -16.87 6.78
C SER A 213 14.24 -18.01 7.60
N GLU A 214 13.23 -18.71 7.11
CA GLU A 214 12.69 -19.94 7.71
C GLU A 214 12.88 -21.13 6.76
N ASP A 215 13.03 -22.34 7.31
CA ASP A 215 13.19 -23.58 6.53
C ASP A 215 11.89 -24.41 6.48
N VAL A 216 10.85 -23.98 7.19
CA VAL A 216 9.60 -24.74 7.33
C VAL A 216 8.49 -24.06 6.54
N ALA A 217 7.86 -24.84 5.67
CA ALA A 217 6.66 -24.41 4.95
C ALA A 217 5.48 -24.27 5.91
N LYS A 218 4.72 -23.18 5.73
CA LYS A 218 3.51 -22.87 6.51
C LYS A 218 2.35 -22.58 5.58
N LEU A 219 1.14 -22.86 6.04
CA LEU A 219 -0.08 -22.44 5.35
C LEU A 219 -0.27 -20.95 5.57
N VAL A 220 -0.26 -20.17 4.50
CA VAL A 220 -0.45 -18.72 4.54
C VAL A 220 -1.70 -18.30 3.74
N LYS A 221 -2.35 -17.22 4.17
CA LYS A 221 -3.43 -16.59 3.42
C LYS A 221 -2.81 -15.64 2.40
N ARG A 222 -2.84 -16.03 1.13
CA ARG A 222 -2.37 -15.22 0.01
C ARG A 222 -3.52 -14.41 -0.56
N MET A 223 -3.32 -13.10 -0.66
CA MET A 223 -4.27 -12.20 -1.27
C MET A 223 -3.64 -11.49 -2.47
N HIS A 224 -4.39 -11.46 -3.56
CA HIS A 224 -4.01 -10.83 -4.82
C HIS A 224 -4.86 -9.58 -5.03
N TYR A 225 -4.22 -8.47 -5.35
CA TYR A 225 -4.88 -7.18 -5.44
C TYR A 225 -4.75 -6.59 -6.85
N VAL A 226 -5.74 -5.82 -7.23
CA VAL A 226 -5.76 -5.04 -8.49
C VAL A 226 -5.43 -3.56 -8.25
N SER A 227 -5.38 -3.13 -6.98
CA SER A 227 -5.03 -1.75 -6.62
C SER A 227 -4.25 -1.70 -5.31
N PHE A 228 -3.38 -0.70 -5.17
CA PHE A 228 -2.66 -0.44 -3.92
C PHE A 228 -3.61 -0.05 -2.78
N VAL A 229 -4.72 0.63 -3.07
CA VAL A 229 -5.73 0.96 -2.05
C VAL A 229 -6.31 -0.29 -1.42
N GLY A 230 -6.70 -1.27 -2.23
CA GLY A 230 -7.18 -2.56 -1.73
C GLY A 230 -6.13 -3.27 -0.87
N MET A 231 -4.87 -3.21 -1.30
CA MET A 231 -3.75 -3.79 -0.58
C MET A 231 -3.54 -3.11 0.79
N PHE A 232 -3.51 -1.77 0.85
CA PHE A 232 -3.31 -1.04 2.10
C PHE A 232 -4.49 -1.18 3.05
N ARG A 233 -5.73 -1.20 2.54
CA ARG A 233 -6.93 -1.46 3.36
C ARG A 233 -6.88 -2.85 4.00
N SER A 234 -6.53 -3.87 3.22
CA SER A 234 -6.39 -5.23 3.77
C SER A 234 -5.31 -5.29 4.84
N ASP A 235 -4.14 -4.71 4.59
CA ASP A 235 -3.04 -4.69 5.56
C ASP A 235 -3.46 -3.96 6.84
N LEU A 236 -4.18 -2.83 6.74
CA LEU A 236 -4.71 -2.12 7.90
C LEU A 236 -5.70 -2.97 8.70
N PHE A 237 -6.69 -3.55 8.03
CA PHE A 237 -7.76 -4.29 8.71
C PHE A 237 -7.24 -5.59 9.34
N GLU A 238 -6.38 -6.32 8.66
CA GLU A 238 -5.69 -7.47 9.25
C GLU A 238 -4.84 -7.05 10.46
N GLY A 239 -4.18 -5.88 10.38
CA GLY A 239 -3.45 -5.30 11.51
C GLY A 239 -4.35 -5.02 12.71
N LEU A 240 -5.50 -4.39 12.50
CA LEU A 240 -6.47 -4.12 13.57
C LEU A 240 -6.97 -5.41 14.23
N CYS A 241 -7.18 -6.48 13.44
CA CYS A 241 -7.61 -7.79 13.96
C CYS A 241 -6.60 -8.40 14.95
N VAL A 242 -5.32 -8.07 14.84
CA VAL A 242 -4.26 -8.55 15.76
C VAL A 242 -3.81 -7.48 16.77
N GLY A 243 -4.53 -6.35 16.86
CA GLY A 243 -4.22 -5.27 17.80
C GLY A 243 -3.12 -4.31 17.34
N HIS A 244 -2.72 -4.37 16.07
CA HIS A 244 -1.81 -3.41 15.47
C HIS A 244 -2.57 -2.18 14.97
N ALA A 245 -2.07 -0.98 15.22
CA ALA A 245 -2.71 0.24 14.72
C ALA A 245 -1.73 1.37 14.49
N PRO A 246 -2.01 2.27 13.52
CA PRO A 246 -1.25 3.50 13.34
C PRO A 246 -1.31 4.40 14.56
N LYS A 247 -0.20 5.08 14.87
CA LYS A 247 -0.10 6.10 15.91
C LYS A 247 0.75 7.26 15.42
N LYS A 248 0.36 8.51 15.79
CA LYS A 248 1.10 9.71 15.39
C LYS A 248 2.24 10.01 16.38
N CYS A 249 3.46 10.11 15.88
CA CYS A 249 4.63 10.41 16.72
C CYS A 249 4.59 11.86 17.23
N LYS A 250 4.67 12.06 18.55
CA LYS A 250 4.62 13.40 19.18
C LYS A 250 5.88 14.26 18.93
N ILE A 251 6.93 13.72 18.31
CA ILE A 251 8.16 14.47 17.97
C ILE A 251 8.19 14.85 16.48
N CYS A 252 8.03 13.89 15.57
CA CYS A 252 8.16 14.14 14.12
C CYS A 252 6.83 14.25 13.37
N GLY A 253 5.70 13.99 14.03
CA GLY A 253 4.36 14.03 13.42
C GLY A 253 4.05 12.87 12.46
N LYS A 254 5.01 11.99 12.15
CA LYS A 254 4.78 10.84 11.26
C LYS A 254 3.96 9.76 11.94
N TRP A 255 3.16 9.07 11.15
CA TRP A 255 2.48 7.84 11.56
C TRP A 255 3.49 6.71 11.71
N PHE A 256 3.32 5.87 12.72
CA PHE A 256 4.09 4.66 12.91
C PHE A 256 3.20 3.56 13.48
N LEU A 257 3.48 2.32 13.13
CA LEU A 257 2.72 1.18 13.60
C LEU A 257 3.04 0.86 15.06
N THR A 258 2.01 0.66 15.87
CA THR A 258 2.13 0.03 17.20
C THR A 258 1.65 -1.40 17.12
N THR A 259 2.48 -2.33 17.58
CA THR A 259 2.23 -3.78 17.53
C THR A 259 1.85 -4.37 18.89
N ASN A 260 1.55 -3.51 19.86
CA ASN A 260 1.13 -3.92 21.20
C ASN A 260 0.36 -2.78 21.89
N ALA A 261 -0.37 -3.11 22.94
CA ALA A 261 -1.17 -2.17 23.72
C ALA A 261 -0.35 -1.16 24.56
N ARG A 262 1.00 -1.19 24.46
CA ARG A 262 1.84 -0.23 25.22
C ARG A 262 1.64 1.18 24.71
N HIS A 263 1.57 2.15 25.64
CA HIS A 263 1.42 3.58 25.34
C HIS A 263 2.71 4.21 24.79
N THR A 264 3.15 3.72 23.62
CA THR A 264 4.32 4.26 22.92
C THR A 264 3.93 5.57 22.25
N LYS A 265 4.54 6.69 22.66
CA LYS A 265 4.23 8.06 22.15
C LYS A 265 5.16 8.47 20.99
N TYR A 266 6.23 7.73 20.75
CA TYR A 266 7.31 8.11 19.85
C TYR A 266 7.72 6.96 18.94
N CYS A 267 7.95 7.25 17.69
CA CYS A 267 8.50 6.27 16.74
C CYS A 267 9.99 6.00 17.04
N GLY A 268 10.53 4.95 16.41
CA GLY A 268 11.96 4.62 16.50
C GLY A 268 12.85 5.38 15.51
N GLY A 269 12.26 6.19 14.62
CA GLY A 269 12.98 6.93 13.58
C GLY A 269 13.76 8.12 14.14
N TYR A 270 14.70 8.64 13.35
CA TYR A 270 15.46 9.85 13.68
C TYR A 270 14.56 11.08 13.72
N ALA A 271 14.81 11.95 14.70
CA ALA A 271 14.06 13.19 14.83
C ALA A 271 14.51 14.21 13.78
N PRO A 272 13.59 14.86 13.05
CA PRO A 272 13.92 15.87 12.06
C PRO A 272 14.69 17.04 12.71
N GLY A 273 15.77 17.46 12.07
CA GLY A 273 16.57 18.62 12.51
C GLY A 273 17.43 18.40 13.77
N ASP A 274 17.46 17.21 14.32
CA ASP A 274 18.33 16.92 15.47
C ASP A 274 19.78 16.72 15.02
N LYS A 275 20.67 17.65 15.43
CA LYS A 275 22.10 17.63 15.06
C LYS A 275 22.88 16.46 15.62
N LEU A 276 22.34 15.81 16.66
CA LEU A 276 22.96 14.65 17.33
C LEU A 276 22.44 13.31 16.80
N HIS A 277 21.62 13.33 15.74
CA HIS A 277 21.00 12.14 15.13
C HIS A 277 20.25 11.23 16.13
N ARG A 278 19.62 11.83 17.14
CA ARG A 278 18.85 11.08 18.14
C ARG A 278 17.52 10.63 17.55
N THR A 279 17.03 9.49 18.02
CA THR A 279 15.70 9.01 17.66
C THR A 279 14.60 9.84 18.37
N CYS A 280 13.39 9.85 17.79
CA CYS A 280 12.22 10.48 18.42
C CYS A 280 11.98 9.93 19.83
N ARG A 281 12.24 8.64 20.07
CA ARG A 281 12.13 8.01 21.39
C ARG A 281 13.17 8.55 22.38
N GLN A 282 14.41 8.76 21.96
CA GLN A 282 15.46 9.33 22.80
C GLN A 282 15.12 10.77 23.21
N ILE A 283 14.69 11.60 22.24
CA ILE A 283 14.28 12.99 22.53
C ILE A 283 13.04 13.04 23.43
N GLY A 284 12.04 12.21 23.15
CA GLY A 284 10.83 12.14 23.96
C GLY A 284 11.11 11.73 25.40
N ASN A 285 12.04 10.80 25.63
CA ASN A 285 12.47 10.37 26.96
C ASN A 285 13.24 11.49 27.70
N LEU A 286 14.09 12.26 26.99
CA LEU A 286 14.79 13.41 27.58
C LEU A 286 13.78 14.48 28.02
N LYS A 287 12.87 14.90 27.15
CA LYS A 287 11.79 15.86 27.49
C LYS A 287 10.95 15.39 28.68
N GLY A 288 10.64 14.11 28.76
CA GLY A 288 9.90 13.54 29.89
C GLY A 288 10.69 13.51 31.19
N ARG A 289 12.04 13.49 31.16
CA ARG A 289 12.89 13.66 32.34
C ARG A 289 12.93 15.12 32.79
N GLU A 290 13.21 16.04 31.87
CA GLU A 290 13.22 17.49 32.13
C GLU A 290 11.89 17.96 32.74
N GLN A 291 10.73 17.50 32.19
CA GLN A 291 9.42 17.83 32.78
C GLN A 291 9.22 17.31 34.21
N ARG A 292 9.81 16.16 34.54
CA ARG A 292 9.75 15.61 35.91
C ARG A 292 10.70 16.31 36.86
N GLU A 293 11.85 16.77 36.36
CA GLU A 293 12.83 17.53 37.15
C GLU A 293 12.38 18.96 37.43
N LEU A 294 11.55 19.54 36.52
CA LEU A 294 10.96 20.88 36.69
C LEU A 294 9.71 20.92 37.59
N ALA A 295 9.14 19.81 37.96
CA ALA A 295 8.05 19.71 38.90
C ALA A 295 8.63 19.84 40.34
N ASP A 296 8.82 21.06 40.80
CA ASP A 296 9.41 21.35 42.10
C ASP A 296 8.55 20.97 43.33
N ASP A 297 7.34 20.45 43.10
CA ASP A 297 6.39 20.03 44.14
C ASP A 297 6.48 18.52 44.47
N HIS A 298 7.59 17.88 44.13
CA HIS A 298 7.73 16.47 44.48
C HIS A 298 8.09 16.34 45.97
N PRO A 299 7.30 15.55 46.76
CA PRO A 299 7.44 15.46 48.23
C PRO A 299 8.73 14.75 48.70
N VAL A 300 9.73 14.62 47.85
CA VAL A 300 11.04 13.99 48.14
C VAL A 300 12.18 14.95 47.74
N LYS A 301 12.07 16.21 48.11
CA LYS A 301 13.20 17.13 48.29
C LYS A 301 13.29 17.53 49.71
#